data_40d81c5b7bc6f2f32ebbcba1c15936ac
#
_entry.id   40d81c5b7bc6f2f32ebbcba1c15936ac
#
_cell.length_a   1.000
_cell.length_b   1.000
_cell.length_c   1.000
_cell.angle_alpha   90.00
_cell.angle_beta   90.00
_cell.angle_gamma   90.00
#
_symmetry.space_group_name_H-M   'P 1'
#
loop_
_entity.id
_entity.type
_entity.pdbx_description
1 polymer ?
#
loop_
_entity_poly.entity_id
_entity_poly.type
_entity_poly.pdbx_seq_one_letter_code
_entity_poly.pdbx_strand_id
1 'polypeptide(L)'
;MKRILPLLIASVVSVALLAQNSFYIYKLDGSIEQYLVDEVERISFEAPEVDPDQPIEPDQPIEPEQPIEPEPQVAVLTFEDDDAKFPAYTLDYCGVDVEKWSDIIPAADQQYYGGSTLIYADWGNPDGAPYTWTDAGNTGLTHTFPYNWGTYDFAGGGMVISNHYVSLEELENVGTGGMYNYQLSILGEQTDNTFAFAYCDSKVNSDAKIELAFEDGVARQLNKMKVVMGALPIYSIINGSDFSEAYDDDDYLKLVITGYAEDGSTQQVEIMLADGQNPETWVVDWTEVDLSSLGKVTKIAFYLDEAQQISYDGGNTIYYKTPIYFAIDDLEVKL
;
A
#
# COMPACT_ATOMS: atom_id res chain seq x y z
N MET A 1 19.03 -35.77 -31.40
CA MET A 1 18.49 -35.66 -30.04
C MET A 1 19.58 -35.97 -29.02
N LYS A 2 20.43 -35.03 -28.69
CA LYS A 2 21.44 -35.11 -27.59
C LYS A 2 22.18 -33.78 -27.55
N ARG A 3 21.66 -32.78 -26.82
CA ARG A 3 22.43 -31.55 -26.46
C ARG A 3 21.61 -30.54 -25.63
N ILE A 4 20.77 -30.99 -24.66
CA ILE A 4 20.00 -30.04 -23.77
C ILE A 4 20.28 -30.28 -22.27
N LEU A 5 21.18 -31.19 -21.87
CA LEU A 5 21.36 -31.55 -20.48
C LEU A 5 22.44 -30.80 -19.67
N PRO A 6 23.38 -30.01 -20.23
CA PRO A 6 24.37 -29.33 -19.41
C PRO A 6 23.95 -27.91 -18.95
N LEU A 7 22.83 -27.32 -19.47
CA LEU A 7 22.48 -25.93 -19.13
C LEU A 7 21.63 -25.82 -17.86
N LEU A 8 20.95 -26.89 -17.45
CA LEU A 8 20.08 -26.85 -16.26
C LEU A 8 20.85 -27.05 -14.92
N ILE A 9 22.08 -27.56 -14.97
CA ILE A 9 22.89 -27.77 -13.76
C ILE A 9 23.69 -26.51 -13.39
N ALA A 10 23.94 -25.60 -14.33
CA ALA A 10 24.65 -24.35 -14.07
C ALA A 10 23.77 -23.26 -13.40
N SER A 11 22.44 -23.33 -13.59
CA SER A 11 21.52 -22.36 -12.97
C SER A 11 21.17 -22.67 -11.52
N VAL A 12 21.31 -23.90 -11.07
CA VAL A 12 21.03 -24.30 -9.69
C VAL A 12 22.21 -24.03 -8.75
N VAL A 13 23.45 -23.97 -9.29
CA VAL A 13 24.66 -23.70 -8.48
C VAL A 13 24.86 -22.20 -8.21
N SER A 14 24.31 -21.31 -9.06
CA SER A 14 24.43 -19.85 -8.85
C SER A 14 23.46 -19.26 -7.83
N VAL A 15 22.38 -19.96 -7.46
CA VAL A 15 21.44 -19.53 -6.41
C VAL A 15 21.91 -19.95 -5.00
N ALA A 16 22.77 -20.96 -4.89
CA ALA A 16 23.31 -21.44 -3.60
C ALA A 16 24.50 -20.63 -3.09
N LEU A 17 25.03 -19.65 -3.83
CA LEU A 17 26.21 -18.85 -3.46
C LEU A 17 25.87 -17.46 -2.91
N LEU A 18 24.58 -17.11 -2.78
CA LEU A 18 24.13 -15.85 -2.18
C LEU A 18 23.52 -16.00 -0.77
N ALA A 19 23.64 -17.18 -0.17
CA ALA A 19 23.12 -17.43 1.17
C ALA A 19 24.27 -17.55 2.18
N GLN A 20 24.33 -16.57 3.07
CA GLN A 20 25.03 -16.49 4.36
C GLN A 20 26.37 -15.75 4.38
N ASN A 21 26.28 -14.43 4.40
CA ASN A 21 27.39 -13.57 4.83
C ASN A 21 27.39 -13.35 6.37
N SER A 22 26.62 -14.13 7.15
CA SER A 22 26.50 -13.93 8.58
C SER A 22 26.53 -15.26 9.33
N PHE A 23 27.13 -15.27 10.53
CA PHE A 23 26.96 -16.34 11.50
C PHE A 23 26.41 -15.79 12.82
N TYR A 24 25.79 -16.66 13.63
CA TYR A 24 25.07 -16.27 14.84
C TYR A 24 25.67 -16.99 16.05
N ILE A 25 25.87 -16.25 17.15
CA ILE A 25 26.26 -16.81 18.45
C ILE A 25 25.04 -16.79 19.36
N TYR A 26 24.58 -17.98 19.75
CA TYR A 26 23.49 -18.18 20.72
C TYR A 26 24.09 -18.22 22.13
N LYS A 27 23.77 -17.24 22.97
CA LYS A 27 24.26 -17.16 24.34
C LYS A 27 23.36 -17.94 25.31
N LEU A 28 23.94 -18.29 26.46
CA LEU A 28 23.21 -19.04 27.49
C LEU A 28 22.08 -18.23 28.15
N ASP A 29 22.11 -16.91 28.04
CA ASP A 29 21.05 -16.02 28.53
C ASP A 29 19.88 -15.88 27.53
N GLY A 30 19.95 -16.56 26.40
CA GLY A 30 18.94 -16.56 25.34
C GLY A 30 19.14 -15.45 24.30
N SER A 31 20.12 -14.57 24.46
CA SER A 31 20.44 -13.57 23.45
C SER A 31 21.18 -14.18 22.26
N ILE A 32 21.04 -13.54 21.08
CA ILE A 32 21.66 -13.95 19.82
C ILE A 32 22.49 -12.77 19.31
N GLU A 33 23.76 -13.04 19.00
CA GLU A 33 24.62 -12.06 18.32
C GLU A 33 24.89 -12.50 16.88
N GLN A 34 24.71 -11.59 15.94
CA GLN A 34 25.01 -11.77 14.52
C GLN A 34 26.32 -11.09 14.15
N TYR A 35 27.15 -11.78 13.37
CA TYR A 35 28.38 -11.24 12.84
C TYR A 35 28.43 -11.45 11.33
N LEU A 36 28.90 -10.45 10.60
CA LEU A 36 29.17 -10.59 9.17
C LEU A 36 30.49 -11.36 8.99
N VAL A 37 30.50 -12.34 8.10
CA VAL A 37 31.68 -13.17 7.84
C VAL A 37 32.89 -12.33 7.43
N ASP A 38 32.69 -11.25 6.70
CA ASP A 38 33.70 -10.34 6.18
C ASP A 38 34.35 -9.46 7.27
N GLU A 39 33.71 -9.34 8.44
CA GLU A 39 34.18 -8.54 9.58
C GLU A 39 34.96 -9.39 10.60
N VAL A 40 34.99 -10.72 10.42
CA VAL A 40 35.63 -11.64 11.36
C VAL A 40 36.89 -12.23 10.76
N GLU A 41 38.04 -11.79 11.26
CA GLU A 41 39.34 -12.31 10.82
C GLU A 41 39.55 -13.75 11.30
N ARG A 42 39.16 -14.06 12.55
CA ARG A 42 39.35 -15.39 13.13
C ARG A 42 38.39 -15.65 14.30
N ILE A 43 37.91 -16.88 14.41
CA ILE A 43 37.24 -17.40 15.60
C ILE A 43 38.21 -18.35 16.32
N SER A 44 38.47 -18.10 17.61
CA SER A 44 39.30 -18.98 18.46
C SER A 44 38.58 -19.27 19.76
N PHE A 45 38.64 -20.53 20.19
CA PHE A 45 38.14 -20.98 21.49
C PHE A 45 39.25 -21.07 22.55
N GLU A 46 40.47 -20.68 22.19
CA GLU A 46 41.59 -20.60 23.11
C GLU A 46 41.85 -19.12 23.48
N ALA A 47 42.18 -18.87 24.73
CA ALA A 47 42.53 -17.54 25.17
C ALA A 47 43.81 -17.08 24.40
N PRO A 48 43.89 -15.80 23.96
CA PRO A 48 45.11 -15.30 23.35
C PRO A 48 46.29 -15.43 24.32
N GLU A 49 47.44 -15.93 23.83
CA GLU A 49 48.68 -15.92 24.61
C GLU A 49 49.07 -14.45 24.86
N VAL A 50 49.04 -14.05 26.12
CA VAL A 50 49.47 -12.72 26.53
C VAL A 50 51.01 -12.79 26.68
N ASP A 51 51.74 -12.04 25.87
CA ASP A 51 53.16 -11.90 25.97
C ASP A 51 53.49 -11.19 27.31
N PRO A 52 54.17 -11.86 28.28
CA PRO A 52 54.44 -11.28 29.60
C PRO A 52 55.40 -10.09 29.59
N ASP A 53 56.08 -9.81 28.47
CA ASP A 53 57.05 -8.72 28.32
C ASP A 53 56.47 -7.49 27.59
N GLN A 54 55.19 -7.48 27.18
CA GLN A 54 54.57 -6.26 26.67
C GLN A 54 54.12 -5.37 27.84
N PRO A 55 54.49 -4.08 27.86
CA PRO A 55 53.93 -3.12 28.80
C PRO A 55 52.44 -3.03 28.62
N ILE A 56 51.65 -3.32 29.67
CA ILE A 56 50.24 -3.07 29.70
C ILE A 56 50.05 -1.54 29.60
N GLU A 57 49.61 -1.04 28.45
CA GLU A 57 49.16 0.34 28.35
C GLU A 57 48.04 0.55 29.39
N PRO A 58 48.10 1.64 30.20
CA PRO A 58 47.04 1.90 31.16
C PRO A 58 45.72 2.00 30.40
N ASP A 59 44.72 1.22 30.86
CA ASP A 59 43.38 1.23 30.35
C ASP A 59 42.93 2.68 30.08
N GLN A 60 42.69 3.00 28.82
CA GLN A 60 41.99 4.25 28.49
C GLN A 60 40.63 4.21 29.19
N PRO A 61 40.17 5.31 29.79
CA PRO A 61 38.85 5.34 30.38
C PRO A 61 37.85 4.87 29.32
N ILE A 62 37.17 3.75 29.59
CA ILE A 62 36.05 3.28 28.74
C ILE A 62 35.06 4.42 28.78
N GLU A 63 34.91 5.14 27.64
CA GLU A 63 33.78 6.05 27.48
C GLU A 63 32.52 5.25 27.76
N PRO A 64 31.58 5.77 28.60
CA PRO A 64 30.32 5.06 28.85
C PRO A 64 29.66 4.82 27.50
N GLU A 65 29.43 3.54 27.19
CA GLU A 65 28.63 3.14 26.01
C GLU A 65 27.39 4.00 26.01
N GLN A 66 27.18 4.74 24.93
CA GLN A 66 25.93 5.47 24.75
C GLN A 66 24.80 4.43 24.79
N PRO A 67 23.70 4.69 25.51
CA PRO A 67 22.55 3.79 25.49
C PRO A 67 22.17 3.51 24.04
N ILE A 68 22.23 2.26 23.63
CA ILE A 68 21.72 1.84 22.31
C ILE A 68 20.23 2.18 22.36
N GLU A 69 19.83 3.22 21.64
CA GLU A 69 18.41 3.49 21.45
C GLU A 69 17.80 2.26 20.77
N PRO A 70 16.71 1.70 21.32
CA PRO A 70 16.06 0.56 20.69
C PRO A 70 15.70 0.94 19.24
N GLU A 71 15.98 0.07 18.30
CA GLU A 71 15.57 0.29 16.92
C GLU A 71 14.06 0.56 16.90
N PRO A 72 13.61 1.58 16.15
CA PRO A 72 12.19 1.89 16.08
C PRO A 72 11.43 0.68 15.56
N GLN A 73 10.40 0.27 16.31
CA GLN A 73 9.53 -0.80 15.88
C GLN A 73 8.77 -0.36 14.63
N VAL A 74 8.67 -1.26 13.66
CA VAL A 74 7.98 -1.04 12.40
C VAL A 74 6.79 -2.00 12.35
N ALA A 75 5.62 -1.48 11.99
CA ALA A 75 4.44 -2.26 11.66
C ALA A 75 4.11 -2.06 10.18
N VAL A 76 3.56 -3.09 9.54
CA VAL A 76 3.15 -3.04 8.13
C VAL A 76 1.68 -3.40 8.03
N LEU A 77 0.92 -2.57 7.33
CA LEU A 77 -0.46 -2.85 6.94
C LEU A 77 -0.42 -3.57 5.59
N THR A 78 -0.58 -4.90 5.63
CA THR A 78 -0.47 -5.78 4.47
C THR A 78 -1.83 -6.18 3.92
N PHE A 79 -2.91 -5.95 4.67
CA PHE A 79 -4.27 -6.43 4.39
C PHE A 79 -4.40 -7.97 4.29
N GLU A 80 -3.36 -8.72 4.65
CA GLU A 80 -3.37 -10.18 4.62
C GLU A 80 -4.07 -10.77 5.85
N ASP A 81 -4.84 -11.85 5.66
CA ASP A 81 -5.59 -12.50 6.72
C ASP A 81 -4.70 -12.99 7.87
N ASP A 82 -3.50 -13.50 7.55
CA ASP A 82 -2.55 -14.02 8.54
C ASP A 82 -1.91 -12.90 9.39
N ASP A 83 -1.94 -11.66 8.90
CA ASP A 83 -1.41 -10.48 9.58
C ASP A 83 -2.49 -9.71 10.34
N ALA A 84 -3.76 -10.05 10.18
CA ALA A 84 -4.88 -9.43 10.88
C ALA A 84 -4.75 -9.60 12.40
N LYS A 85 -4.66 -8.49 13.13
CA LYS A 85 -4.50 -8.46 14.59
C LYS A 85 -5.66 -7.77 15.32
N PHE A 86 -6.61 -7.26 14.57
CA PHE A 86 -7.80 -6.62 15.14
C PHE A 86 -8.72 -7.64 15.81
N PRO A 87 -9.43 -7.27 16.89
CA PRO A 87 -10.47 -8.12 17.47
C PRO A 87 -11.64 -8.25 16.49
N ALA A 88 -12.34 -9.40 16.55
CA ALA A 88 -13.57 -9.57 15.78
C ALA A 88 -14.58 -8.44 16.04
N TYR A 89 -15.22 -7.95 15.00
CA TYR A 89 -16.25 -6.91 15.09
C TYR A 89 -17.34 -7.13 14.04
N THR A 90 -18.48 -6.50 14.24
CA THR A 90 -19.55 -6.48 13.22
C THR A 90 -19.48 -5.15 12.48
N LEU A 91 -19.41 -5.20 11.15
CA LEU A 91 -19.42 -4.01 10.31
C LEU A 91 -20.83 -3.41 10.32
N ASP A 92 -20.99 -2.29 11.01
CA ASP A 92 -22.30 -1.64 11.23
C ASP A 92 -23.02 -1.30 9.92
N TYR A 93 -22.26 -0.95 8.90
CA TYR A 93 -22.76 -0.60 7.57
C TYR A 93 -23.66 -1.68 6.93
N CYS A 94 -23.31 -2.97 7.05
CA CYS A 94 -24.00 -4.07 6.41
C CYS A 94 -24.23 -5.29 7.32
N GLY A 95 -23.80 -5.23 8.56
CA GLY A 95 -23.97 -6.32 9.53
C GLY A 95 -23.08 -7.55 9.25
N VAL A 96 -21.98 -7.40 8.52
CA VAL A 96 -21.00 -8.48 8.28
C VAL A 96 -20.13 -8.64 9.51
N ASP A 97 -19.99 -9.87 10.00
CA ASP A 97 -19.02 -10.21 11.04
C ASP A 97 -17.63 -10.30 10.43
N VAL A 98 -16.67 -9.55 11.00
CA VAL A 98 -15.31 -9.39 10.51
C VAL A 98 -14.35 -9.95 11.53
N GLU A 99 -13.62 -10.99 11.17
CA GLU A 99 -12.52 -11.58 11.95
C GLU A 99 -11.17 -11.40 11.24
N LYS A 100 -11.20 -11.19 9.93
CA LYS A 100 -10.05 -11.06 9.04
C LYS A 100 -10.39 -10.19 7.83
N TRP A 101 -9.38 -9.77 7.08
CA TRP A 101 -9.56 -8.86 5.95
C TRP A 101 -10.44 -9.43 4.83
N SER A 102 -10.34 -10.72 4.54
CA SER A 102 -11.13 -11.34 3.48
C SER A 102 -12.65 -11.37 3.75
N ASP A 103 -13.09 -11.18 5.00
CA ASP A 103 -14.52 -11.14 5.34
C ASP A 103 -15.24 -9.92 4.76
N ILE A 104 -14.49 -8.86 4.41
CA ILE A 104 -15.03 -7.61 3.86
C ILE A 104 -14.67 -7.39 2.39
N ILE A 105 -14.20 -8.43 1.69
CA ILE A 105 -13.96 -8.37 0.25
C ILE A 105 -15.31 -8.54 -0.48
N PRO A 106 -15.73 -7.60 -1.34
CA PRO A 106 -16.90 -7.78 -2.18
C PRO A 106 -16.72 -8.96 -3.13
N ALA A 107 -17.75 -9.80 -3.29
CA ALA A 107 -17.70 -10.90 -4.24
C ALA A 107 -17.46 -10.40 -5.68
N ALA A 108 -16.81 -11.24 -6.50
CA ALA A 108 -16.42 -10.85 -7.86
C ALA A 108 -17.59 -10.40 -8.75
N ASP A 109 -18.77 -10.98 -8.56
CA ASP A 109 -20.02 -10.58 -9.26
C ASP A 109 -20.66 -9.32 -8.68
N GLN A 110 -20.09 -8.74 -7.62
CA GLN A 110 -20.58 -7.55 -6.93
C GLN A 110 -19.63 -6.34 -7.06
N GLN A 111 -18.68 -6.39 -7.98
CA GLN A 111 -17.77 -5.28 -8.23
C GLN A 111 -18.41 -4.10 -8.95
N TYR A 112 -19.56 -4.35 -9.59
CA TYR A 112 -20.26 -3.36 -10.39
C TYR A 112 -21.01 -2.34 -9.51
N TYR A 113 -21.10 -1.11 -9.98
CA TYR A 113 -21.82 0.01 -9.35
C TYR A 113 -23.26 -0.38 -8.98
N GLY A 114 -23.56 -0.35 -7.67
CA GLY A 114 -24.85 -0.76 -7.13
C GLY A 114 -25.03 -2.28 -6.93
N GLY A 115 -23.98 -3.08 -7.16
CA GLY A 115 -24.06 -4.54 -7.05
C GLY A 115 -23.76 -5.12 -5.67
N SER A 116 -23.09 -4.38 -4.77
CA SER A 116 -22.66 -4.89 -3.45
C SER A 116 -23.15 -4.01 -2.31
N THR A 117 -23.73 -4.63 -1.29
CA THR A 117 -24.08 -3.95 -0.03
C THR A 117 -22.84 -3.60 0.80
N LEU A 118 -21.69 -4.18 0.50
CA LEU A 118 -20.42 -3.85 1.17
C LEU A 118 -19.84 -2.51 0.72
N ILE A 119 -20.19 -2.02 -0.47
CA ILE A 119 -19.60 -0.81 -1.04
C ILE A 119 -20.60 0.27 -1.41
N TYR A 120 -21.89 -0.06 -1.45
CA TYR A 120 -22.94 0.91 -1.77
C TYR A 120 -24.04 0.87 -0.72
N ALA A 121 -24.36 2.05 -0.15
CA ALA A 121 -25.48 2.20 0.74
C ALA A 121 -26.81 1.98 0.00
N ASP A 122 -27.80 1.50 0.71
CA ASP A 122 -29.19 1.62 0.27
C ASP A 122 -29.56 3.12 0.21
N TRP A 123 -29.77 3.64 -0.98
CA TRP A 123 -30.14 5.04 -1.25
C TRP A 123 -31.36 5.54 -0.44
N GLY A 124 -32.05 4.65 0.24
CA GLY A 124 -33.16 4.95 1.13
C GLY A 124 -32.78 5.15 2.60
N ASN A 125 -31.52 4.95 3.00
CA ASN A 125 -31.09 5.04 4.39
C ASN A 125 -30.01 6.12 4.60
N PRO A 126 -30.38 7.42 4.66
CA PRO A 126 -29.46 8.52 4.89
C PRO A 126 -28.82 8.52 6.30
N ASP A 127 -29.39 7.75 7.23
CA ASP A 127 -28.91 7.62 8.63
C ASP A 127 -28.04 6.36 8.81
N GLY A 128 -27.60 5.70 7.71
CA GLY A 128 -26.76 4.52 7.74
C GLY A 128 -25.42 4.79 8.43
N ALA A 129 -24.92 3.80 9.16
CA ALA A 129 -23.60 3.84 9.77
C ALA A 129 -22.51 3.85 8.67
N PRO A 130 -21.36 4.52 8.89
CA PRO A 130 -20.28 4.54 7.92
C PRO A 130 -19.61 3.17 7.81
N TYR A 131 -19.16 2.84 6.59
CA TYR A 131 -18.23 1.74 6.39
C TYR A 131 -16.87 2.14 6.99
N THR A 132 -16.42 1.40 7.98
CA THR A 132 -15.16 1.69 8.67
C THR A 132 -14.41 0.39 8.93
N TRP A 133 -13.11 0.40 8.66
CA TRP A 133 -12.20 -0.66 9.10
C TRP A 133 -11.00 -0.05 9.82
N THR A 134 -10.42 -0.82 10.73
CA THR A 134 -9.26 -0.41 11.54
C THR A 134 -8.28 -1.57 11.67
N ASP A 135 -7.01 -1.32 11.39
CA ASP A 135 -5.90 -2.24 11.65
C ASP A 135 -5.46 -2.19 13.12
N ALA A 136 -6.43 -2.44 14.00
CA ALA A 136 -6.25 -2.37 15.45
C ALA A 136 -5.26 -3.46 15.94
N GLY A 137 -4.36 -3.10 16.84
CA GLY A 137 -3.34 -4.01 17.37
C GLY A 137 -2.11 -4.21 16.48
N ASN A 138 -2.04 -3.56 15.32
CA ASN A 138 -0.90 -3.51 14.42
C ASN A 138 -0.51 -2.04 14.15
N THR A 139 -0.84 -1.48 13.00
CA THR A 139 -0.51 -0.08 12.67
C THR A 139 -1.41 0.93 13.37
N GLY A 140 -2.63 0.55 13.73
CA GLY A 140 -3.68 1.44 14.26
C GLY A 140 -4.26 2.38 13.21
N LEU A 141 -4.00 2.15 11.93
CA LEU A 141 -4.60 2.92 10.84
C LEU A 141 -6.07 2.53 10.67
N THR A 142 -6.91 3.53 10.46
CA THR A 142 -8.34 3.38 10.22
C THR A 142 -8.77 4.14 8.98
N HIS A 143 -9.74 3.59 8.28
CA HIS A 143 -10.44 4.24 7.18
C HIS A 143 -11.93 4.23 7.42
N THR A 144 -12.58 5.33 7.09
CA THR A 144 -14.04 5.46 7.08
C THR A 144 -14.44 6.05 5.74
N PHE A 145 -15.47 5.51 5.08
CA PHE A 145 -16.01 6.15 3.89
C PHE A 145 -16.38 7.60 4.17
N PRO A 146 -15.99 8.54 3.33
CA PRO A 146 -16.39 9.92 3.49
C PRO A 146 -17.91 10.05 3.32
N TYR A 147 -18.51 10.96 4.12
CA TYR A 147 -19.90 11.33 3.92
C TYR A 147 -20.03 12.19 2.67
N ASN A 148 -20.80 11.72 1.71
CA ASN A 148 -21.00 12.42 0.46
C ASN A 148 -22.42 12.22 -0.05
N TRP A 149 -23.04 13.26 -0.62
CA TRP A 149 -24.40 13.19 -1.20
C TRP A 149 -25.50 12.65 -0.28
N GLY A 150 -25.31 12.76 1.04
CA GLY A 150 -26.31 12.30 2.03
C GLY A 150 -26.12 10.88 2.51
N THR A 151 -25.01 10.22 2.16
CA THR A 151 -24.72 8.83 2.53
C THR A 151 -23.22 8.58 2.68
N TYR A 152 -22.86 7.42 3.23
CA TYR A 152 -21.51 6.88 3.23
C TYR A 152 -21.48 5.70 2.27
N ASP A 153 -20.99 5.90 1.07
CA ASP A 153 -20.83 4.84 0.09
C ASP A 153 -19.58 5.02 -0.78
N PHE A 154 -19.21 3.96 -1.48
CA PHE A 154 -18.05 3.96 -2.34
C PHE A 154 -18.19 4.88 -3.55
N ALA A 155 -19.40 5.19 -3.98
CA ALA A 155 -19.66 6.13 -5.06
C ALA A 155 -19.28 7.58 -4.69
N GLY A 156 -19.23 7.88 -3.40
CA GLY A 156 -18.75 9.16 -2.86
C GLY A 156 -17.24 9.22 -2.67
N GLY A 157 -16.54 8.15 -2.98
CA GLY A 157 -15.14 7.92 -2.67
C GLY A 157 -14.99 6.97 -1.50
N GLY A 158 -13.86 6.32 -1.37
CA GLY A 158 -13.60 5.41 -0.29
C GLY A 158 -12.52 4.38 -0.60
N MET A 159 -12.25 3.53 0.38
CA MET A 159 -11.23 2.49 0.27
C MET A 159 -11.79 1.18 0.82
N VAL A 160 -11.95 0.20 -0.04
CA VAL A 160 -12.43 -1.15 0.29
C VAL A 160 -11.28 -2.15 0.24
N ILE A 161 -11.46 -3.30 0.87
CA ILE A 161 -10.51 -4.42 0.73
C ILE A 161 -10.90 -5.21 -0.52
N SER A 162 -9.90 -5.58 -1.32
CA SER A 162 -10.07 -6.36 -2.55
C SER A 162 -8.94 -7.38 -2.70
N ASN A 163 -9.20 -8.39 -3.50
CA ASN A 163 -8.23 -9.35 -4.00
C ASN A 163 -8.50 -9.71 -5.46
N HIS A 164 -9.19 -8.81 -6.18
CA HIS A 164 -9.63 -9.07 -7.55
C HIS A 164 -8.56 -8.66 -8.55
N TYR A 165 -8.29 -9.56 -9.48
CA TYR A 165 -7.39 -9.36 -10.60
C TYR A 165 -8.12 -9.60 -11.91
N VAL A 166 -7.67 -8.95 -12.96
CA VAL A 166 -8.16 -9.14 -14.33
C VAL A 166 -7.00 -8.97 -15.30
N SER A 167 -6.98 -9.76 -16.37
CA SER A 167 -6.01 -9.56 -17.44
C SER A 167 -6.48 -8.42 -18.37
N LEU A 168 -5.52 -7.76 -19.02
CA LEU A 168 -5.84 -6.75 -20.04
C LEU A 168 -6.65 -7.36 -21.19
N GLU A 169 -6.31 -8.58 -21.62
CA GLU A 169 -7.05 -9.32 -22.66
C GLU A 169 -8.53 -9.53 -22.28
N GLU A 170 -8.80 -9.87 -21.02
CA GLU A 170 -10.16 -10.06 -20.53
C GLU A 170 -10.96 -8.74 -20.55
N LEU A 171 -10.33 -7.64 -20.11
CA LEU A 171 -10.94 -6.30 -20.19
C LEU A 171 -11.23 -5.87 -21.62
N GLU A 172 -10.30 -6.11 -22.55
CA GLU A 172 -10.48 -5.80 -23.97
C GLU A 172 -11.62 -6.62 -24.59
N ASN A 173 -11.76 -7.88 -24.19
CA ASN A 173 -12.83 -8.76 -24.70
C ASN A 173 -14.23 -8.32 -24.24
N VAL A 174 -14.38 -7.76 -23.05
CA VAL A 174 -15.69 -7.26 -22.57
C VAL A 174 -16.01 -5.86 -23.07
N GLY A 175 -14.99 -5.09 -23.46
CA GLY A 175 -15.12 -3.75 -24.01
C GLY A 175 -15.70 -2.74 -23.00
N THR A 176 -16.03 -1.52 -23.50
CA THR A 176 -16.50 -0.42 -22.66
C THR A 176 -17.77 -0.74 -21.86
N GLY A 177 -18.66 -1.56 -22.42
CA GLY A 177 -19.91 -1.94 -21.75
C GLY A 177 -19.76 -2.92 -20.60
N GLY A 178 -18.68 -3.70 -20.58
CA GLY A 178 -18.42 -4.73 -19.58
C GLY A 178 -17.28 -4.39 -18.60
N MET A 179 -16.45 -3.39 -18.88
CA MET A 179 -15.29 -3.07 -18.07
C MET A 179 -15.63 -2.73 -16.62
N TYR A 180 -16.82 -2.17 -16.36
CA TYR A 180 -17.27 -1.82 -15.01
C TYR A 180 -17.50 -3.03 -14.11
N ASN A 181 -17.61 -4.25 -14.67
CA ASN A 181 -17.68 -5.49 -13.87
C ASN A 181 -16.36 -5.79 -13.16
N TYR A 182 -15.26 -5.09 -13.52
CA TYR A 182 -13.94 -5.23 -12.93
C TYR A 182 -13.52 -3.98 -12.15
N GLN A 183 -14.49 -3.26 -11.61
CA GLN A 183 -14.30 -1.96 -10.96
C GLN A 183 -13.34 -2.01 -9.76
N LEU A 184 -13.29 -3.14 -9.03
CA LEU A 184 -12.43 -3.32 -7.86
C LEU A 184 -11.17 -4.14 -8.18
N SER A 185 -10.81 -4.27 -9.45
CA SER A 185 -9.69 -5.10 -9.90
C SER A 185 -8.44 -4.29 -10.23
N ILE A 186 -7.30 -4.91 -10.04
CA ILE A 186 -6.02 -4.49 -10.63
C ILE A 186 -5.66 -5.42 -11.79
N LEU A 187 -4.73 -5.01 -12.66
CA LEU A 187 -4.23 -5.89 -13.72
C LEU A 187 -3.33 -6.97 -13.14
N GLY A 188 -3.43 -8.18 -13.69
CA GLY A 188 -2.55 -9.29 -13.35
C GLY A 188 -3.22 -10.65 -13.34
N GLU A 189 -2.45 -11.66 -12.95
CA GLU A 189 -2.96 -12.99 -12.66
C GLU A 189 -3.48 -13.04 -11.21
N GLN A 190 -4.57 -13.76 -11.00
CA GLN A 190 -5.15 -13.94 -9.66
C GLN A 190 -4.13 -14.55 -8.70
N THR A 191 -3.96 -13.92 -7.55
CA THR A 191 -3.13 -14.38 -6.43
C THR A 191 -3.93 -14.44 -5.14
N ASP A 192 -3.30 -14.86 -4.05
CA ASP A 192 -3.90 -14.80 -2.70
C ASP A 192 -3.72 -13.42 -2.03
N ASN A 193 -2.98 -12.48 -2.66
CA ASN A 193 -2.73 -11.15 -2.10
C ASN A 193 -4.01 -10.34 -1.98
N THR A 194 -4.19 -9.72 -0.82
CA THR A 194 -5.25 -8.75 -0.53
C THR A 194 -4.67 -7.34 -0.41
N PHE A 195 -5.46 -6.35 -0.76
CA PHE A 195 -5.03 -4.96 -0.80
C PHE A 195 -6.20 -4.00 -0.55
N ALA A 196 -5.91 -2.76 -0.20
CA ALA A 196 -6.95 -1.74 -0.19
C ALA A 196 -7.09 -1.11 -1.58
N PHE A 197 -8.33 -1.08 -2.06
CA PHE A 197 -8.70 -0.52 -3.36
C PHE A 197 -9.51 0.76 -3.18
N ALA A 198 -9.04 1.85 -3.75
CA ALA A 198 -9.57 3.18 -3.55
C ALA A 198 -10.27 3.73 -4.80
N TYR A 199 -11.39 4.40 -4.58
CA TYR A 199 -12.05 5.28 -5.54
C TYR A 199 -11.94 6.71 -5.05
N CYS A 200 -11.29 7.56 -5.81
CA CYS A 200 -11.18 8.99 -5.51
C CYS A 200 -12.24 9.74 -6.31
N ASP A 201 -13.36 10.12 -5.69
CA ASP A 201 -14.24 11.10 -6.31
C ASP A 201 -13.47 12.43 -6.56
N SER A 202 -13.89 13.39 -7.10
CA SER A 202 -13.18 14.54 -7.66
C SER A 202 -12.29 15.32 -6.65
N LYS A 203 -11.26 15.97 -7.17
CA LYS A 203 -10.42 17.00 -6.52
C LYS A 203 -11.22 18.11 -5.83
N VAL A 204 -12.43 18.39 -6.31
CA VAL A 204 -13.25 19.54 -5.90
C VAL A 204 -14.11 19.22 -4.70
N ASN A 205 -14.36 17.96 -4.42
CA ASN A 205 -15.11 17.57 -3.24
C ASN A 205 -14.15 17.58 -2.03
N SER A 206 -13.78 18.78 -1.57
CA SER A 206 -12.83 18.97 -0.49
C SER A 206 -13.23 18.27 0.83
N ASP A 207 -14.50 17.89 0.94
CA ASP A 207 -15.07 17.24 2.12
C ASP A 207 -15.06 15.69 1.99
N ALA A 208 -14.90 15.16 0.79
CA ALA A 208 -14.90 13.71 0.51
C ALA A 208 -13.49 13.16 0.26
N LYS A 209 -12.53 13.49 1.13
CA LYS A 209 -11.16 12.95 1.02
C LYS A 209 -11.12 11.52 1.50
N ILE A 210 -10.46 10.66 0.72
CA ILE A 210 -10.09 9.33 1.20
C ILE A 210 -8.95 9.51 2.19
N GLU A 211 -9.17 9.13 3.44
CA GLU A 211 -8.20 9.31 4.51
C GLU A 211 -7.87 7.97 5.18
N LEU A 212 -6.61 7.82 5.55
CA LEU A 212 -6.15 6.87 6.56
C LEU A 212 -5.67 7.68 7.76
N ALA A 213 -6.28 7.45 8.91
CA ALA A 213 -5.94 8.15 10.14
C ALA A 213 -5.47 7.15 11.21
N PHE A 214 -4.61 7.58 12.12
CA PHE A 214 -4.32 6.78 13.31
C PHE A 214 -5.50 6.90 14.29
N GLU A 215 -6.06 5.76 14.72
CA GLU A 215 -7.24 5.68 15.60
C GLU A 215 -7.05 6.47 16.91
N ASP A 216 -5.84 6.43 17.46
CA ASP A 216 -5.47 7.13 18.69
C ASP A 216 -5.09 8.61 18.49
N GLY A 217 -5.04 9.08 17.26
CA GLY A 217 -4.66 10.45 16.90
C GLY A 217 -3.19 10.79 17.11
N VAL A 218 -2.34 9.81 17.46
CA VAL A 218 -0.91 10.03 17.69
C VAL A 218 -0.16 10.09 16.36
N ALA A 219 0.63 11.14 16.18
CA ALA A 219 1.41 11.31 14.96
C ALA A 219 2.56 10.29 14.84
N ARG A 220 2.60 9.55 13.75
CA ARG A 220 3.63 8.55 13.42
C ARG A 220 4.29 8.84 12.09
N GLN A 221 5.51 8.32 11.93
CA GLN A 221 6.23 8.37 10.66
C GLN A 221 5.78 7.23 9.77
N LEU A 222 5.36 7.56 8.54
CA LEU A 222 5.21 6.58 7.47
C LEU A 222 6.54 6.45 6.72
N ASN A 223 6.95 5.23 6.42
CA ASN A 223 8.17 5.00 5.66
C ASN A 223 7.87 4.88 4.17
N LYS A 224 7.03 3.93 3.80
CA LYS A 224 6.74 3.59 2.41
C LYS A 224 5.41 2.84 2.30
N MET A 225 4.93 2.71 1.08
CA MET A 225 3.83 1.83 0.71
C MET A 225 4.01 1.36 -0.73
N LYS A 226 3.23 0.38 -1.15
CA LYS A 226 3.08 0.03 -2.56
C LYS A 226 1.81 0.66 -3.14
N VAL A 227 1.84 1.00 -4.42
CA VAL A 227 0.71 1.53 -5.18
C VAL A 227 0.65 0.90 -6.56
N VAL A 228 -0.56 0.74 -7.09
CA VAL A 228 -0.81 0.33 -8.48
C VAL A 228 -2.11 0.97 -8.97
N MET A 229 -2.21 1.29 -10.26
CA MET A 229 -3.47 1.73 -10.86
C MET A 229 -4.49 0.61 -10.89
N GLY A 230 -5.77 0.96 -10.74
CA GLY A 230 -6.88 0.06 -11.00
C GLY A 230 -6.96 -0.35 -12.49
N ALA A 231 -7.59 -1.47 -12.77
CA ALA A 231 -7.74 -1.98 -14.14
C ALA A 231 -8.58 -1.05 -15.02
N LEU A 232 -9.62 -0.42 -14.47
CA LEU A 232 -10.47 0.51 -15.21
C LEU A 232 -9.72 1.74 -15.72
N PRO A 233 -8.96 2.48 -14.90
CA PRO A 233 -8.11 3.56 -15.39
C PRO A 233 -7.20 3.13 -16.52
N ILE A 234 -6.51 2.00 -16.38
CA ILE A 234 -5.59 1.50 -17.40
C ILE A 234 -6.31 1.23 -18.72
N TYR A 235 -7.46 0.54 -18.67
CA TYR A 235 -8.28 0.31 -19.87
C TYR A 235 -8.71 1.63 -20.52
N SER A 236 -9.18 2.58 -19.72
CA SER A 236 -9.68 3.87 -20.20
C SER A 236 -8.57 4.73 -20.81
N ILE A 237 -7.37 4.71 -20.22
CA ILE A 237 -6.20 5.41 -20.73
C ILE A 237 -5.76 4.86 -22.10
N ILE A 238 -5.81 3.53 -22.27
CA ILE A 238 -5.41 2.86 -23.52
C ILE A 238 -6.46 3.02 -24.62
N ASN A 239 -7.73 2.80 -24.29
CA ASN A 239 -8.79 2.60 -25.28
C ASN A 239 -9.82 3.74 -25.31
N GLY A 240 -9.82 4.62 -24.33
CA GLY A 240 -10.93 5.53 -24.04
C GLY A 240 -12.09 4.81 -23.35
N SER A 241 -13.11 5.57 -23.01
CA SER A 241 -14.34 5.10 -22.39
C SER A 241 -15.55 5.91 -22.91
N ASP A 242 -16.73 5.68 -22.36
CA ASP A 242 -17.92 6.52 -22.67
C ASP A 242 -17.74 7.97 -22.18
N PHE A 243 -16.77 8.23 -21.30
CA PHE A 243 -16.54 9.54 -20.66
C PHE A 243 -15.21 10.18 -21.00
N SER A 244 -14.18 9.38 -21.34
CA SER A 244 -12.82 9.83 -21.61
C SER A 244 -12.33 9.39 -22.99
N GLU A 245 -11.42 10.16 -23.56
CA GLU A 245 -10.64 9.75 -24.71
C GLU A 245 -9.43 8.94 -24.27
N ALA A 246 -8.85 8.12 -25.15
CA ALA A 246 -7.55 7.52 -24.89
C ALA A 246 -6.50 8.62 -24.67
N TYR A 247 -5.53 8.39 -23.81
CA TYR A 247 -4.51 9.41 -23.51
C TYR A 247 -3.67 9.76 -24.73
N ASP A 248 -3.41 11.05 -24.88
CA ASP A 248 -2.40 11.60 -25.78
C ASP A 248 -1.19 12.17 -24.99
N ASP A 249 -0.26 12.78 -25.71
CA ASP A 249 1.00 13.28 -25.14
C ASP A 249 0.81 14.38 -24.06
N ASP A 250 -0.34 15.03 -23.99
CA ASP A 250 -0.66 16.09 -23.03
C ASP A 250 -1.39 15.59 -21.78
N ASP A 251 -1.79 14.30 -21.78
CA ASP A 251 -2.57 13.72 -20.69
C ASP A 251 -1.70 13.12 -19.58
N TYR A 252 -2.23 13.14 -18.36
CA TYR A 252 -1.59 12.51 -17.19
C TYR A 252 -2.62 12.10 -16.14
N LEU A 253 -2.23 11.13 -15.32
CA LEU A 253 -2.89 10.76 -14.06
C LEU A 253 -1.85 10.74 -12.94
N LYS A 254 -2.11 11.49 -11.88
CA LYS A 254 -1.20 11.64 -10.74
C LYS A 254 -1.93 11.33 -9.43
N LEU A 255 -1.32 10.50 -8.59
CA LEU A 255 -1.75 10.32 -7.21
C LEU A 255 -1.02 11.33 -6.32
N VAL A 256 -1.78 12.05 -5.50
CA VAL A 256 -1.27 13.00 -4.51
C VAL A 256 -1.64 12.53 -3.12
N ILE A 257 -0.64 12.34 -2.28
CA ILE A 257 -0.76 11.93 -0.90
C ILE A 257 -0.41 13.12 -0.02
N THR A 258 -1.36 13.57 0.79
CA THR A 258 -1.18 14.69 1.72
C THR A 258 -1.09 14.16 3.15
N GLY A 259 0.04 14.34 3.80
CA GLY A 259 0.23 14.08 5.22
C GLY A 259 -0.19 15.29 6.06
N TYR A 260 -0.88 15.05 7.17
CA TYR A 260 -1.33 16.07 8.12
C TYR A 260 -0.60 15.87 9.45
N ALA A 261 0.24 16.82 9.82
CA ALA A 261 0.93 16.81 11.11
C ALA A 261 -0.01 17.23 12.24
N GLU A 262 0.41 17.00 13.49
CA GLU A 262 -0.36 17.35 14.70
C GLU A 262 -0.64 18.86 14.81
N ASP A 263 0.26 19.71 14.34
CA ASP A 263 0.10 21.16 14.33
C ASP A 263 -0.78 21.69 13.17
N GLY A 264 -1.32 20.79 12.35
CA GLY A 264 -2.14 21.10 11.18
C GLY A 264 -1.34 21.48 9.93
N SER A 265 -0.01 21.47 9.98
CA SER A 265 0.81 21.61 8.77
C SER A 265 0.68 20.39 7.86
N THR A 266 0.93 20.58 6.56
CA THR A 266 0.81 19.52 5.57
C THR A 266 2.06 19.41 4.71
N GLN A 267 2.38 18.17 4.32
CA GLN A 267 3.39 17.84 3.32
C GLN A 267 2.74 16.93 2.27
N GLN A 268 3.30 16.89 1.07
CA GLN A 268 2.76 16.07 -0.02
C GLN A 268 3.84 15.23 -0.69
N VAL A 269 3.43 14.04 -1.11
CA VAL A 269 4.15 13.16 -2.02
C VAL A 269 3.27 12.99 -3.25
N GLU A 270 3.84 13.17 -4.43
CA GLU A 270 3.17 13.01 -5.72
C GLU A 270 3.78 11.84 -6.49
N ILE A 271 2.93 11.02 -7.07
CA ILE A 271 3.32 9.88 -7.91
C ILE A 271 2.63 10.01 -9.25
N MET A 272 3.39 10.07 -10.35
CA MET A 272 2.85 9.97 -11.69
C MET A 272 2.42 8.52 -11.94
N LEU A 273 1.12 8.27 -11.97
CA LEU A 273 0.57 6.95 -12.26
C LEU A 273 0.56 6.65 -13.76
N ALA A 274 0.23 7.65 -14.56
CA ALA A 274 0.30 7.57 -16.02
C ALA A 274 0.75 8.91 -16.60
N ASP A 275 1.64 8.85 -17.58
CA ASP A 275 2.15 9.98 -18.37
C ASP A 275 1.94 9.62 -19.84
N GLY A 276 1.14 10.40 -20.56
CA GLY A 276 0.84 10.17 -21.96
C GLY A 276 2.07 10.24 -22.87
N GLN A 277 3.11 11.00 -22.48
CA GLN A 277 4.36 11.06 -23.21
C GLN A 277 5.23 9.83 -23.02
N ASN A 278 5.10 9.13 -21.87
CA ASN A 278 5.99 8.05 -21.46
C ASN A 278 5.21 6.81 -20.99
N PRO A 279 4.48 6.11 -21.88
CA PRO A 279 3.65 4.96 -21.52
C PRO A 279 4.39 3.83 -20.79
N GLU A 280 5.70 3.70 -21.03
CA GLU A 280 6.55 2.70 -20.36
C GLU A 280 6.78 2.97 -18.86
N THR A 281 6.43 4.17 -18.39
CA THR A 281 6.55 4.55 -16.97
C THR A 281 5.25 4.39 -16.18
N TRP A 282 4.17 3.93 -16.80
CA TRP A 282 2.87 3.78 -16.14
C TRP A 282 2.95 2.77 -15.01
N VAL A 283 2.30 3.10 -13.90
CA VAL A 283 2.26 2.27 -12.68
C VAL A 283 1.20 1.18 -12.83
N VAL A 284 1.50 0.21 -13.71
CA VAL A 284 0.64 -0.95 -13.99
C VAL A 284 0.95 -2.16 -13.10
N ASP A 285 2.12 -2.15 -12.45
CA ASP A 285 2.57 -3.14 -11.48
C ASP A 285 2.78 -2.47 -10.12
N TRP A 286 2.78 -3.27 -9.04
CA TRP A 286 3.06 -2.78 -7.70
C TRP A 286 4.37 -2.02 -7.61
N THR A 287 4.30 -0.74 -7.29
CA THR A 287 5.43 0.18 -7.24
C THR A 287 5.58 0.74 -5.83
N GLU A 288 6.79 0.66 -5.27
CA GLU A 288 7.10 1.21 -3.96
C GLU A 288 7.20 2.74 -4.01
N VAL A 289 6.58 3.39 -3.03
CA VAL A 289 6.54 4.84 -2.85
C VAL A 289 7.12 5.21 -1.51
N ASP A 290 8.15 6.04 -1.48
CA ASP A 290 8.73 6.61 -0.25
C ASP A 290 7.81 7.70 0.32
N LEU A 291 7.36 7.51 1.56
CA LEU A 291 6.51 8.45 2.30
C LEU A 291 7.28 9.21 3.39
N SER A 292 8.57 8.97 3.55
CA SER A 292 9.38 9.52 4.64
C SER A 292 9.38 11.05 4.69
N SER A 293 9.25 11.71 3.54
CA SER A 293 9.19 13.18 3.42
C SER A 293 7.90 13.79 3.99
N LEU A 294 6.85 13.01 4.24
CA LEU A 294 5.63 13.49 4.91
C LEU A 294 5.88 13.87 6.38
N GLY A 295 6.98 13.38 6.98
CA GLY A 295 7.27 13.55 8.39
C GLY A 295 6.32 12.72 9.28
N LYS A 296 6.14 13.15 10.54
CA LYS A 296 5.16 12.54 11.44
C LYS A 296 3.78 13.10 11.17
N VAL A 297 2.83 12.21 10.87
CA VAL A 297 1.46 12.56 10.50
C VAL A 297 0.45 11.87 11.41
N THR A 298 -0.67 12.52 11.71
CA THR A 298 -1.84 11.93 12.38
C THR A 298 -2.75 11.23 11.38
N LYS A 299 -2.68 11.62 10.11
CA LYS A 299 -3.41 11.03 9.00
C LYS A 299 -2.76 11.37 7.66
N ILE A 300 -3.09 10.60 6.65
CA ILE A 300 -2.85 10.90 5.25
C ILE A 300 -4.16 10.95 4.48
N ALA A 301 -4.21 11.77 3.45
CA ALA A 301 -5.34 11.84 2.52
C ALA A 301 -4.84 11.65 1.09
N PHE A 302 -5.68 11.00 0.28
CA PHE A 302 -5.40 10.69 -1.11
C PHE A 302 -6.34 11.46 -2.03
N TYR A 303 -5.81 11.91 -3.15
CA TYR A 303 -6.62 12.32 -4.29
C TYR A 303 -5.86 12.05 -5.59
N LEU A 304 -6.61 11.90 -6.68
CA LEU A 304 -6.05 11.82 -8.02
C LEU A 304 -6.18 13.18 -8.70
N ASP A 305 -5.13 13.59 -9.40
CA ASP A 305 -5.11 14.75 -10.30
C ASP A 305 -4.96 14.23 -11.73
N GLU A 306 -5.80 14.71 -12.63
CA GLU A 306 -5.95 14.17 -13.97
C GLU A 306 -6.09 15.30 -14.98
N ALA A 307 -5.52 15.10 -16.17
CA ALA A 307 -5.55 16.09 -17.25
C ALA A 307 -6.94 16.22 -17.90
N GLN A 308 -7.63 15.09 -18.15
CA GLN A 308 -8.93 15.09 -18.80
C GLN A 308 -10.04 15.44 -17.80
N GLN A 309 -10.45 16.69 -17.77
CA GLN A 309 -11.44 17.22 -16.84
C GLN A 309 -12.63 17.83 -17.58
N ILE A 310 -13.79 17.83 -16.93
CA ILE A 310 -15.00 18.51 -17.39
C ILE A 310 -15.66 19.26 -16.25
N SER A 311 -16.27 20.41 -16.56
CA SER A 311 -17.10 21.16 -15.63
C SER A 311 -18.40 21.55 -16.31
N TYR A 312 -19.52 21.32 -15.63
CA TYR A 312 -20.86 21.68 -16.12
C TYR A 312 -21.40 22.99 -15.52
N ASP A 313 -20.73 23.55 -14.51
CA ASP A 313 -21.17 24.70 -13.71
C ASP A 313 -20.18 25.88 -13.72
N GLY A 314 -19.42 26.00 -14.83
CA GLY A 314 -18.48 27.10 -15.03
C GLY A 314 -17.20 26.99 -14.21
N GLY A 315 -16.81 25.79 -13.84
CA GLY A 315 -15.55 25.50 -13.12
C GLY A 315 -15.69 25.42 -11.60
N ASN A 316 -16.91 25.48 -11.06
CA ASN A 316 -17.11 25.30 -9.62
C ASN A 316 -16.98 23.83 -9.21
N THR A 317 -17.40 22.92 -10.07
CA THR A 317 -17.24 21.47 -9.88
C THR A 317 -16.45 20.90 -11.05
N ILE A 318 -15.40 20.18 -10.75
CA ILE A 318 -14.58 19.49 -11.76
C ILE A 318 -14.81 18.00 -11.60
N TYR A 319 -15.14 17.35 -12.70
CA TYR A 319 -15.26 15.90 -12.80
C TYR A 319 -14.10 15.39 -13.64
N TYR A 320 -13.53 14.31 -13.21
CA TYR A 320 -12.55 13.56 -13.98
C TYR A 320 -13.25 12.69 -15.01
N LYS A 321 -12.69 12.60 -16.19
CA LYS A 321 -13.25 11.77 -17.25
C LYS A 321 -12.72 10.34 -17.20
N THR A 322 -11.45 10.18 -16.84
CA THR A 322 -10.86 8.85 -16.61
C THR A 322 -11.35 8.29 -15.28
N PRO A 323 -11.66 6.99 -15.18
CA PRO A 323 -11.95 6.36 -13.91
C PRO A 323 -10.79 6.53 -12.93
N ILE A 324 -11.08 6.97 -11.71
CA ILE A 324 -10.08 7.40 -10.73
C ILE A 324 -9.90 6.38 -9.61
N TYR A 325 -9.34 5.22 -9.97
CA TYR A 325 -9.12 4.09 -9.08
C TYR A 325 -7.64 3.73 -8.96
N PHE A 326 -7.22 3.39 -7.75
CA PHE A 326 -5.90 2.85 -7.46
C PHE A 326 -5.97 1.87 -6.30
N ALA A 327 -4.93 1.07 -6.11
CA ALA A 327 -4.80 0.20 -4.95
C ALA A 327 -3.51 0.54 -4.19
N ILE A 328 -3.53 0.28 -2.88
CA ILE A 328 -2.37 0.38 -2.01
C ILE A 328 -2.18 -0.91 -1.21
N ASP A 329 -0.92 -1.19 -0.86
CA ASP A 329 -0.51 -2.33 -0.07
C ASP A 329 0.79 -2.05 0.68
N ASP A 330 1.17 -2.91 1.63
CA ASP A 330 2.43 -2.86 2.37
C ASP A 330 2.77 -1.48 2.95
N LEU A 331 1.77 -0.81 3.59
CA LEU A 331 2.01 0.49 4.20
C LEU A 331 2.80 0.34 5.51
N GLU A 332 4.03 0.84 5.52
CA GLU A 332 4.97 0.72 6.62
C GLU A 332 4.95 1.93 7.55
N VAL A 333 4.76 1.67 8.85
CA VAL A 333 4.61 2.66 9.92
C VAL A 333 5.68 2.44 10.99
N LYS A 334 6.41 3.48 11.41
CA LYS A 334 7.24 3.48 12.64
C LYS A 334 6.35 3.72 13.85
N LEU A 335 6.35 2.75 14.77
CA LEU A 335 5.58 2.80 16.02
C LEU A 335 6.30 3.59 17.13
#